data_e3dca66c1ad782cbb38fa075a04f424b
#
_entry.id   e3dca66c1ad782cbb38fa075a04f424b
#
_cell.length_a   1.000
_cell.length_b   1.000
_cell.length_c   1.000
_cell.angle_alpha   90.00
_cell.angle_beta   90.00
_cell.angle_gamma   90.00
#
_symmetry.space_group_name_H-M   'P 1'
#
loop_
_entity.id
_entity.type
_entity.pdbx_description
1 polymer ?
#
loop_
_entity_poly.entity_id
_entity_poly.type
_entity_poly.pdbx_seq_one_letter_code
_entity_poly.pdbx_strand_id
1 'polypeptide(L)'
;MFFARRTFVWKKAVTKNQEKLLIKIADLIAECEQLYGIQIVYGDTVKMKHVKRLRKKLYALKQEENIVFVHGIGKRKTRLQKNIETLEDYLDRLKGYTKKLHICGKRNSYSKTDPDATFMRMKEDAMGNGQLKPVFNLQHGVDSEYIVWL
;
A
#
# COMPACT_ATOMS: atom_id res chain seq x y z
N MET A 1 1.67 -17.60 22.43
CA MET A 1 0.53 -17.45 21.49
C MET A 1 1.07 -16.92 20.16
N PHE A 2 1.29 -17.76 19.16
CA PHE A 2 1.79 -17.32 17.86
C PHE A 2 0.67 -16.63 17.11
N PHE A 3 0.73 -15.32 16.98
CA PHE A 3 -0.14 -14.59 16.07
C PHE A 3 0.18 -15.04 14.64
N ALA A 4 -0.70 -15.81 14.03
CA ALA A 4 -0.62 -16.14 12.62
C ALA A 4 -0.54 -14.82 11.83
N ARG A 5 0.63 -14.46 11.33
CA ARG A 5 0.80 -13.29 10.48
C ARG A 5 -0.15 -13.47 9.31
N ARG A 6 -1.04 -12.49 9.08
CA ARG A 6 -1.96 -12.51 7.95
C ARG A 6 -1.16 -12.68 6.67
N THR A 7 -1.24 -13.88 6.10
CA THR A 7 -0.52 -14.24 4.86
C THR A 7 -1.21 -13.69 3.62
N PHE A 8 -2.47 -13.26 3.77
CA PHE A 8 -3.32 -12.80 2.67
C PHE A 8 -3.39 -11.28 2.56
N VAL A 9 -3.45 -10.82 1.32
CA VAL A 9 -3.79 -9.43 0.99
C VAL A 9 -5.12 -9.43 0.24
N TRP A 10 -6.12 -8.78 0.84
CA TRP A 10 -7.45 -8.65 0.26
C TRP A 10 -7.59 -7.35 -0.49
N LYS A 11 -7.99 -7.40 -1.78
CA LYS A 11 -8.20 -6.24 -2.64
C LYS A 11 -9.12 -5.21 -2.00
N LYS A 12 -10.29 -5.64 -1.52
CA LYS A 12 -11.28 -4.77 -0.84
C LYS A 12 -10.68 -4.01 0.35
N ALA A 13 -9.86 -4.68 1.17
CA ALA A 13 -9.23 -4.04 2.32
C ALA A 13 -8.16 -3.01 1.89
N VAL A 14 -7.38 -3.31 0.85
CA VAL A 14 -6.39 -2.39 0.30
C VAL A 14 -7.06 -1.17 -0.31
N THR A 15 -8.12 -1.34 -1.10
CA THR A 15 -8.89 -0.23 -1.70
C THR A 15 -9.47 0.68 -0.62
N LYS A 16 -10.15 0.12 0.40
CA LYS A 16 -10.70 0.90 1.51
C LYS A 16 -9.61 1.68 2.26
N ASN A 17 -8.44 1.09 2.47
CA ASN A 17 -7.32 1.78 3.13
C ASN A 17 -6.71 2.86 2.24
N GLN A 18 -6.66 2.64 0.92
CA GLN A 18 -6.22 3.65 -0.03
C GLN A 18 -7.16 4.86 -0.06
N GLU A 19 -8.47 4.64 -0.09
CA GLU A 19 -9.48 5.70 -0.02
C GLU A 19 -9.32 6.55 1.25
N LYS A 20 -9.21 5.90 2.41
CA LYS A 20 -8.95 6.58 3.68
C LYS A 20 -7.65 7.39 3.67
N LEU A 21 -6.61 6.87 3.01
CA LEU A 21 -5.34 7.59 2.88
C LEU A 21 -5.50 8.81 1.97
N LEU A 22 -6.25 8.71 0.88
CA LEU A 22 -6.48 9.84 -0.04
C LEU A 22 -7.25 10.99 0.65
N ILE A 23 -8.19 10.68 1.54
CA ILE A 23 -8.87 11.70 2.36
C ILE A 23 -7.84 12.42 3.25
N LYS A 24 -7.00 11.69 3.98
CA LYS A 24 -5.95 12.29 4.82
C LYS A 24 -4.94 13.14 4.02
N ILE A 25 -4.67 12.75 2.80
CA ILE A 25 -3.81 13.54 1.90
C ILE A 25 -4.52 14.82 1.47
N ALA A 26 -5.82 14.78 1.20
CA ALA A 26 -6.59 15.97 0.88
C ALA A 26 -6.62 16.95 2.06
N ASP A 27 -6.81 16.46 3.29
CA ASP A 27 -6.76 17.27 4.51
C ASP A 27 -5.37 17.93 4.69
N LEU A 28 -4.30 17.17 4.44
CA LEU A 28 -2.93 17.70 4.51
C LEU A 28 -2.66 18.77 3.43
N ILE A 29 -3.20 18.58 2.21
CA ILE A 29 -3.10 19.61 1.15
C ILE A 29 -3.80 20.89 1.60
N ALA A 30 -5.02 20.80 2.15
CA ALA A 30 -5.77 21.94 2.65
C ALA A 30 -5.04 22.63 3.82
N GLU A 31 -4.46 21.88 4.74
CA GLU A 31 -3.62 22.43 5.81
C GLU A 31 -2.40 23.18 5.24
N CYS A 32 -1.70 22.60 4.27
CA CYS A 32 -0.55 23.24 3.63
C CYS A 32 -0.95 24.50 2.83
N GLU A 33 -2.14 24.53 2.25
CA GLU A 33 -2.67 25.72 1.58
C GLU A 33 -2.91 26.86 2.57
N GLN A 34 -3.53 26.56 3.71
CA GLN A 34 -3.77 27.55 4.77
C GLN A 34 -2.48 28.08 5.39
N LEU A 35 -1.50 27.23 5.65
CA LEU A 35 -0.28 27.59 6.36
C LEU A 35 0.77 28.26 5.49
N TYR A 36 0.89 27.82 4.24
CA TYR A 36 2.00 28.21 3.34
C TYR A 36 1.51 28.86 2.03
N GLY A 37 0.20 28.98 1.81
CA GLY A 37 -0.37 29.51 0.58
C GLY A 37 -0.10 28.62 -0.65
N ILE A 38 0.23 27.34 -0.43
CA ILE A 38 0.55 26.41 -1.51
C ILE A 38 -0.74 25.87 -2.14
N GLN A 39 -1.15 26.41 -3.28
CA GLN A 39 -2.29 25.87 -4.01
C GLN A 39 -1.92 24.67 -4.86
N ILE A 40 -2.66 23.57 -4.71
CA ILE A 40 -2.60 22.38 -5.52
C ILE A 40 -3.98 22.10 -6.12
N VAL A 41 -4.14 22.46 -7.38
CA VAL A 41 -5.40 22.20 -8.10
C VAL A 41 -5.50 20.71 -8.42
N TYR A 42 -6.58 20.08 -7.97
CA TYR A 42 -6.95 18.70 -8.30
C TYR A 42 -8.48 18.62 -8.46
N GLY A 43 -8.95 17.68 -9.31
CA GLY A 43 -10.39 17.43 -9.48
C GLY A 43 -10.94 16.57 -8.34
N ASP A 44 -11.94 15.75 -8.61
CA ASP A 44 -12.69 14.97 -7.61
C ASP A 44 -11.80 14.09 -6.72
N THR A 45 -10.65 13.63 -7.23
CA THR A 45 -9.76 12.73 -6.48
C THR A 45 -8.30 13.17 -6.53
N VAL A 46 -7.64 13.06 -5.38
CA VAL A 46 -6.20 13.28 -5.28
C VAL A 46 -5.44 12.12 -5.93
N LYS A 47 -4.53 12.42 -6.86
CA LYS A 47 -3.68 11.42 -7.52
C LYS A 47 -2.23 11.57 -7.05
N MET A 48 -1.43 10.52 -7.22
CA MET A 48 0.00 10.49 -6.88
C MET A 48 0.77 11.72 -7.42
N LYS A 49 0.43 12.22 -8.59
CA LYS A 49 1.06 13.40 -9.19
C LYS A 49 0.88 14.66 -8.34
N HIS A 50 -0.30 14.84 -7.71
CA HIS A 50 -0.59 16.01 -6.87
C HIS A 50 0.24 15.96 -5.58
N VAL A 51 0.36 14.78 -4.99
CA VAL A 51 1.18 14.55 -3.79
C VAL A 51 2.67 14.83 -4.08
N LYS A 52 3.18 14.38 -5.23
CA LYS A 52 4.55 14.69 -5.67
C LYS A 52 4.77 16.20 -5.91
N ARG A 53 3.76 16.90 -6.46
CA ARG A 53 3.83 18.37 -6.63
C ARG A 53 3.88 19.09 -5.29
N LEU A 54 3.03 18.69 -4.33
CA LEU A 54 3.06 19.25 -2.99
C LEU A 54 4.42 19.03 -2.33
N ARG A 55 4.97 17.82 -2.42
CA ARG A 55 6.32 17.53 -1.89
C ARG A 55 7.36 18.48 -2.47
N LYS A 56 7.37 18.67 -3.79
CA LYS A 56 8.32 19.56 -4.45
C LYS A 56 8.22 21.00 -3.93
N LYS A 57 6.99 21.52 -3.76
CA LYS A 57 6.75 22.88 -3.24
C LYS A 57 7.18 23.01 -1.78
N LEU A 58 6.89 22.03 -0.93
CA LEU A 58 7.33 22.06 0.48
C LEU A 58 8.85 21.99 0.63
N TYR A 59 9.54 21.24 -0.24
CA TYR A 59 10.99 21.22 -0.27
C TYR A 59 11.61 22.53 -0.78
N ALA A 60 10.96 23.22 -1.72
CA ALA A 60 11.36 24.56 -2.15
C ALA A 60 11.28 25.55 -0.97
N LEU A 61 10.17 25.59 -0.25
CA LEU A 61 10.02 26.41 0.97
C LEU A 61 11.08 26.08 2.04
N LYS A 62 11.41 24.81 2.23
CA LYS A 62 12.47 24.41 3.15
C LYS A 62 13.81 25.04 2.75
N GLN A 63 14.12 25.13 1.46
CA GLN A 63 15.35 25.73 0.96
C GLN A 63 15.32 27.26 1.08
N GLU A 64 14.19 27.90 0.74
CA GLU A 64 14.00 29.35 0.85
C GLU A 64 14.14 29.84 2.32
N GLU A 65 13.54 29.12 3.26
CA GLU A 65 13.58 29.45 4.68
C GLU A 65 14.85 28.90 5.39
N ASN A 66 15.76 28.23 4.68
CA ASN A 66 16.97 27.61 5.22
C ASN A 66 16.71 26.73 6.45
N ILE A 67 15.56 26.01 6.50
CA ILE A 67 15.19 25.19 7.64
C ILE A 67 16.02 23.92 7.69
N VAL A 68 16.78 23.75 8.75
CA VAL A 68 17.51 22.52 9.05
C VAL A 68 16.60 21.57 9.81
N PHE A 69 16.44 20.35 9.30
CA PHE A 69 15.63 19.32 9.97
C PHE A 69 16.35 18.82 11.23
N VAL A 70 15.60 18.75 12.32
CA VAL A 70 16.09 18.24 13.60
C VAL A 70 15.60 16.81 13.81
N HIS A 71 16.54 15.96 14.24
CA HIS A 71 16.29 14.56 14.54
C HIS A 71 16.75 14.28 15.99
N GLY A 72 16.08 13.35 16.64
CA GLY A 72 16.41 12.89 17.98
C GLY A 72 15.35 13.18 19.05
N ILE A 73 15.50 12.52 20.17
CA ILE A 73 14.58 12.61 21.32
C ILE A 73 14.70 14.00 21.97
N GLY A 74 13.57 14.61 22.32
CA GLY A 74 13.52 15.92 23.00
C GLY A 74 13.66 17.15 22.09
N LYS A 75 13.95 16.99 20.80
CA LYS A 75 14.01 18.12 19.86
C LYS A 75 12.64 18.42 19.26
N ARG A 76 12.23 19.68 19.29
CA ARG A 76 10.98 20.13 18.67
C ARG A 76 11.14 20.25 17.15
N LYS A 77 10.42 19.43 16.41
CA LYS A 77 10.32 19.54 14.94
C LYS A 77 9.46 20.74 14.55
N THR A 78 9.87 21.46 13.52
CA THR A 78 9.06 22.53 12.91
C THR A 78 7.79 21.95 12.28
N ARG A 79 6.75 22.79 12.10
CA ARG A 79 5.51 22.36 11.45
C ARG A 79 5.77 21.88 10.02
N LEU A 80 6.62 22.60 9.28
CA LEU A 80 7.04 22.23 7.93
C LEU A 80 7.71 20.84 7.90
N GLN A 81 8.62 20.55 8.82
CA GLN A 81 9.26 19.25 8.91
C GLN A 81 8.24 18.13 9.15
N LYS A 82 7.30 18.32 10.08
CA LYS A 82 6.23 17.34 10.34
C LYS A 82 5.38 17.07 9.10
N ASN A 83 4.98 18.12 8.40
CA ASN A 83 4.17 17.99 7.20
C ASN A 83 4.90 17.26 6.07
N ILE A 84 6.20 17.53 5.90
CA ILE A 84 7.04 16.81 4.92
C ILE A 84 7.18 15.33 5.29
N GLU A 85 7.52 15.02 6.54
CA GLU A 85 7.65 13.63 7.02
C GLU A 85 6.34 12.85 6.87
N THR A 86 5.20 13.47 7.23
CA THR A 86 3.87 12.88 7.07
C THR A 86 3.53 12.64 5.59
N LEU A 87 3.87 13.59 4.73
CA LEU A 87 3.64 13.48 3.30
C LEU A 87 4.47 12.36 2.67
N GLU A 88 5.72 12.18 3.12
CA GLU A 88 6.59 11.09 2.65
C GLU A 88 6.06 9.73 3.08
N ASP A 89 5.61 9.58 4.33
CA ASP A 89 4.94 8.36 4.80
C ASP A 89 3.69 8.05 3.95
N TYR A 90 2.87 9.07 3.66
CA TYR A 90 1.69 8.90 2.81
C TYR A 90 2.05 8.51 1.37
N LEU A 91 3.12 9.07 0.81
CA LEU A 91 3.61 8.69 -0.52
C LEU A 91 4.04 7.23 -0.57
N ASP A 92 4.77 6.76 0.42
CA ASP A 92 5.26 5.39 0.46
C ASP A 92 4.13 4.39 0.69
N ARG A 93 3.17 4.72 1.54
CA ARG A 93 1.93 3.93 1.70
C ARG A 93 1.12 3.88 0.41
N LEU A 94 0.97 5.01 -0.28
CA LEU A 94 0.22 5.07 -1.54
C LEU A 94 0.89 4.22 -2.63
N LYS A 95 2.22 4.27 -2.76
CA LYS A 95 2.99 3.38 -3.64
C LYS A 95 2.78 1.90 -3.26
N GLY A 96 2.81 1.60 -1.95
CA GLY A 96 2.58 0.25 -1.45
C GLY A 96 1.18 -0.27 -1.79
N TYR A 97 0.14 0.54 -1.67
CA TYR A 97 -1.22 0.15 -2.06
C TYR A 97 -1.35 -0.04 -3.57
N THR A 98 -0.78 0.86 -4.37
CA THR A 98 -0.76 0.74 -5.83
C THR A 98 -0.08 -0.57 -6.27
N LYS A 99 1.08 -0.89 -5.69
CA LYS A 99 1.78 -2.16 -5.95
C LYS A 99 0.91 -3.38 -5.58
N LYS A 100 0.27 -3.36 -4.40
CA LYS A 100 -0.61 -4.45 -3.96
C LYS A 100 -1.82 -4.63 -4.88
N LEU A 101 -2.44 -3.54 -5.32
CA LEU A 101 -3.57 -3.59 -6.26
C LEU A 101 -3.14 -4.10 -7.64
N HIS A 102 -1.93 -3.74 -8.09
CA HIS A 102 -1.36 -4.26 -9.33
C HIS A 102 -1.14 -5.78 -9.27
N ILE A 103 -0.56 -6.29 -8.16
CA ILE A 103 -0.39 -7.74 -7.94
C ILE A 103 -1.74 -8.45 -7.88
N CYS A 104 -2.75 -7.86 -7.22
CA CYS A 104 -4.10 -8.43 -7.20
C CYS A 104 -4.70 -8.58 -8.61
N GLY A 105 -4.50 -7.59 -9.48
CA GLY A 105 -5.09 -7.56 -10.82
C GLY A 105 -6.60 -7.77 -10.80
N LYS A 106 -7.08 -8.80 -11.49
CA LYS A 106 -8.51 -9.19 -11.52
C LYS A 106 -8.94 -10.01 -10.28
N ARG A 107 -7.99 -10.57 -9.53
CA ARG A 107 -8.23 -11.42 -8.35
C ARG A 107 -8.71 -10.59 -7.16
N ASN A 108 -9.44 -11.22 -6.24
CA ASN A 108 -9.90 -10.58 -5.00
C ASN A 108 -8.86 -10.56 -3.88
N SER A 109 -7.86 -11.45 -3.97
CA SER A 109 -6.79 -11.57 -2.97
C SER A 109 -5.56 -12.25 -3.58
N TYR A 110 -4.43 -12.15 -2.90
CA TYR A 110 -3.21 -12.90 -3.21
C TYR A 110 -2.47 -13.26 -1.93
N SER A 111 -1.60 -14.29 -2.00
CA SER A 111 -0.69 -14.64 -0.91
C SER A 111 0.53 -13.74 -0.91
N LYS A 112 0.98 -13.31 0.27
CA LYS A 112 2.22 -12.53 0.39
C LYS A 112 3.46 -13.39 0.13
N THR A 113 3.37 -14.69 0.42
CA THR A 113 4.49 -15.64 0.28
C THR A 113 4.66 -16.02 -1.18
N ASP A 114 3.53 -16.25 -1.86
CA ASP A 114 3.51 -16.62 -3.27
C ASP A 114 2.33 -15.91 -3.96
N PRO A 115 2.59 -14.81 -4.67
CA PRO A 115 1.53 -14.03 -5.31
C PRO A 115 0.77 -14.78 -6.41
N ASP A 116 1.35 -15.80 -7.00
CA ASP A 116 0.77 -16.54 -8.13
C ASP A 116 -0.10 -17.71 -7.67
N ALA A 117 0.11 -18.20 -6.45
CA ALA A 117 -0.68 -19.29 -5.88
C ALA A 117 -2.17 -18.93 -5.74
N THR A 118 -3.02 -19.90 -6.05
CA THR A 118 -4.47 -19.80 -5.87
C THR A 118 -4.88 -20.27 -4.47
N PHE A 119 -5.91 -19.65 -3.91
CA PHE A 119 -6.45 -20.08 -2.63
C PHE A 119 -7.48 -21.20 -2.82
N MET A 120 -7.20 -22.36 -2.24
CA MET A 120 -8.08 -23.52 -2.31
C MET A 120 -8.33 -24.08 -0.92
N ARG A 121 -9.54 -24.64 -0.73
CA ARG A 121 -9.86 -25.46 0.43
C ARG A 121 -9.39 -26.88 0.13
N MET A 122 -8.54 -27.40 0.99
CA MET A 122 -8.08 -28.78 0.87
C MET A 122 -9.22 -29.74 1.20
N LYS A 123 -9.41 -30.81 0.40
CA LYS A 123 -10.41 -31.86 0.68
C LYS A 123 -10.09 -32.58 1.98
N GLU A 124 -8.81 -32.89 2.20
CA GLU A 124 -8.31 -33.48 3.43
C GLU A 124 -7.66 -32.39 4.26
N ASP A 125 -8.44 -31.72 5.11
CA ASP A 125 -7.94 -30.78 6.07
C ASP A 125 -7.71 -31.46 7.40
N ALA A 126 -6.45 -31.88 7.64
CA ALA A 126 -6.05 -32.57 8.86
C ALA A 126 -6.42 -31.81 10.15
N MET A 127 -6.61 -30.50 10.07
CA MET A 127 -7.02 -29.65 11.19
C MET A 127 -8.53 -29.42 11.26
N GLY A 128 -9.30 -29.85 10.27
CA GLY A 128 -10.76 -29.71 10.21
C GLY A 128 -11.31 -28.28 10.27
N ASN A 129 -10.46 -27.26 10.08
CA ASN A 129 -10.83 -25.84 10.27
C ASN A 129 -11.25 -25.13 8.98
N GLY A 130 -11.23 -25.83 7.85
CA GLY A 130 -11.61 -25.30 6.55
C GLY A 130 -10.80 -24.11 6.04
N GLN A 131 -9.56 -23.95 6.50
CA GLN A 131 -8.71 -22.85 6.08
C GLN A 131 -8.36 -22.92 4.60
N LEU A 132 -8.42 -21.75 3.95
CA LEU A 132 -7.89 -21.58 2.61
C LEU A 132 -6.36 -21.54 2.66
N LYS A 133 -5.71 -22.40 1.87
CA LYS A 133 -4.26 -22.44 1.73
C LYS A 133 -3.85 -22.00 0.32
N PRO A 134 -2.70 -21.31 0.16
CA PRO A 134 -2.16 -21.02 -1.17
C PRO A 134 -1.60 -22.32 -1.76
N VAL A 135 -2.10 -22.75 -2.91
CA VAL A 135 -1.70 -23.98 -3.60
C VAL A 135 -1.71 -23.78 -5.11
N PHE A 136 -0.99 -24.66 -5.80
CA PHE A 136 -1.06 -24.81 -7.26
C PHE A 136 -1.88 -26.04 -7.59
N ASN A 137 -2.74 -25.92 -8.60
CA ASN A 137 -3.45 -27.07 -9.16
C ASN A 137 -2.64 -27.57 -10.35
N LEU A 138 -1.97 -28.71 -10.15
CA LEU A 138 -1.21 -29.38 -11.20
C LEU A 138 -2.07 -30.48 -11.80
N GLN A 139 -2.23 -30.44 -13.12
CA GLN A 139 -2.95 -31.46 -13.87
C GLN A 139 -1.93 -32.21 -14.75
N HIS A 140 -1.91 -33.51 -14.62
CA HIS A 140 -1.06 -34.37 -15.42
C HIS A 140 -1.93 -35.19 -16.37
N GLY A 141 -1.61 -35.16 -17.64
CA GLY A 141 -2.13 -36.13 -18.60
C GLY A 141 -1.24 -37.38 -18.57
N VAL A 142 -1.83 -38.55 -18.31
CA VAL A 142 -1.09 -39.82 -18.28
C VAL A 142 -1.70 -40.77 -19.31
N ASP A 143 -0.86 -41.49 -20.00
CA ASP A 143 -1.20 -42.64 -20.84
C ASP A 143 -0.45 -43.84 -20.33
N SER A 144 -1.20 -44.78 -19.73
CA SER A 144 -0.62 -45.98 -19.10
C SER A 144 0.44 -45.63 -18.04
N GLU A 145 1.71 -45.88 -18.28
CA GLU A 145 2.84 -45.67 -17.37
C GLU A 145 3.56 -44.33 -17.59
N TYR A 146 3.16 -43.55 -18.62
CA TYR A 146 3.87 -42.36 -19.03
C TYR A 146 3.05 -41.10 -18.78
N ILE A 147 3.74 -40.04 -18.30
CA ILE A 147 3.17 -38.67 -18.26
C ILE A 147 3.33 -38.09 -19.65
N VAL A 148 2.19 -37.85 -20.33
CA VAL A 148 2.13 -37.30 -21.70
C VAL A 148 2.00 -35.79 -21.72
N TRP A 149 1.52 -35.20 -20.63
CA TRP A 149 1.33 -33.74 -20.50
C TRP A 149 1.39 -33.28 -19.05
N LEU A 150 1.93 -32.05 -18.85
CA LEU A 150 2.07 -31.36 -17.57
C LEU A 150 1.41 -29.99 -17.64
#